data_741bfa6393db5167fe73f6ea8cf8bb4f
#
_entry.id   741bfa6393db5167fe73f6ea8cf8bb4f
#
_cell.length_a   1.000
_cell.length_b   1.000
_cell.length_c   1.000
_cell.angle_alpha   90.00
_cell.angle_beta   90.00
_cell.angle_gamma   90.00
#
_symmetry.space_group_name_H-M   'P 1'
#
loop_
_entity.id
_entity.type
_entity.pdbx_description
1 polymer ?
#
loop_
_entity_poly.entity_id
_entity_poly.type
_entity_poly.pdbx_seq_one_letter_code
_entity_poly.pdbx_strand_id
1 'polypeptide(L)'
;MIHSSKQLKDLIRNLSKEVGIEAHVLIRKYMMERFLERVSSSKYNGSFILKGGMLVAAFVGVEVRATMDIDTTIKGIPVTMVDMERTITEISNIDLEDNVKFRIKKVSEIMDEAEYSGIRFSMDAVLDGAVIPLKIDISTGDVITPREMAYSYKLMFEDRTIPIMTYPIETVLAEKLETVISRSITNTRMRDFYDIHILLKSQNIDADILALALERTAKKRGNFNLLENAESVLKAVKSDEDMKRLWDIYQKKFKYAGEYTWDEVIHSVRELSIEAKLDVVKHR
;
A
#
# COMPACT_ATOMS: atom_id res chain seq x y z
N MET A 1 -20.06 -0.35 16.87
CA MET A 1 -18.80 0.41 17.05
C MET A 1 -18.12 0.00 18.34
N ILE A 2 -16.79 -0.03 18.40
CA ILE A 2 -16.02 -0.46 19.59
C ILE A 2 -15.67 0.78 20.41
N HIS A 3 -16.01 0.79 21.72
CA HIS A 3 -15.84 1.97 22.58
C HIS A 3 -14.79 1.79 23.70
N SER A 4 -14.25 0.57 23.89
CA SER A 4 -13.27 0.31 24.93
C SER A 4 -12.09 -0.52 24.45
N SER A 5 -10.93 -0.30 25.06
CA SER A 5 -9.71 -1.06 24.76
C SER A 5 -9.86 -2.55 25.12
N LYS A 6 -10.66 -2.88 26.14
CA LYS A 6 -10.95 -4.26 26.52
C LYS A 6 -11.74 -4.98 25.43
N GLN A 7 -12.85 -4.38 24.96
CA GLN A 7 -13.66 -4.93 23.88
C GLN A 7 -12.83 -5.15 22.61
N LEU A 8 -12.01 -4.16 22.22
CA LEU A 8 -11.12 -4.29 21.07
C LEU A 8 -10.15 -5.45 21.24
N LYS A 9 -9.47 -5.56 22.39
CA LYS A 9 -8.50 -6.64 22.65
C LYS A 9 -9.15 -8.03 22.58
N ASP A 10 -10.37 -8.19 23.06
CA ASP A 10 -11.07 -9.47 23.01
C ASP A 10 -11.44 -9.86 21.57
N LEU A 11 -11.95 -8.94 20.76
CA LEU A 11 -12.23 -9.17 19.34
C LEU A 11 -10.95 -9.48 18.56
N ILE A 12 -9.90 -8.71 18.77
CA ILE A 12 -8.60 -8.92 18.13
C ILE A 12 -8.00 -10.27 18.50
N ARG A 13 -8.11 -10.70 19.76
CA ARG A 13 -7.61 -12.02 20.20
C ARG A 13 -8.29 -13.16 19.45
N ASN A 14 -9.60 -13.06 19.26
CA ASN A 14 -10.38 -14.06 18.51
C ASN A 14 -9.97 -14.07 17.04
N LEU A 15 -9.96 -12.91 16.39
CA LEU A 15 -9.55 -12.79 14.99
C LEU A 15 -8.10 -13.25 14.78
N SER A 16 -7.18 -12.88 15.68
CA SER A 16 -5.77 -13.29 15.61
C SER A 16 -5.59 -14.81 15.60
N LYS A 17 -6.40 -15.53 16.39
CA LYS A 17 -6.39 -17.01 16.41
C LYS A 17 -6.98 -17.60 15.13
N GLU A 18 -8.00 -16.98 14.58
CA GLU A 18 -8.71 -17.43 13.38
C GLU A 18 -7.81 -17.26 12.13
N VAL A 19 -7.24 -16.06 11.95
CA VAL A 19 -6.48 -15.73 10.71
C VAL A 19 -4.96 -15.93 10.85
N GLY A 20 -4.45 -16.28 12.03
CA GLY A 20 -3.00 -16.52 12.24
C GLY A 20 -2.12 -15.27 12.20
N ILE A 21 -2.71 -14.06 12.32
CA ILE A 21 -1.99 -12.78 12.31
C ILE A 21 -1.78 -12.29 13.73
N GLU A 22 -0.62 -11.72 14.00
CA GLU A 22 -0.29 -11.18 15.32
C GLU A 22 -1.24 -10.05 15.74
N ALA A 23 -1.69 -10.10 17.00
CA ALA A 23 -2.67 -9.16 17.55
C ALA A 23 -2.27 -7.69 17.40
N HIS A 24 -0.97 -7.37 17.53
CA HIS A 24 -0.49 -5.99 17.39
C HIS A 24 -0.67 -5.43 15.95
N VAL A 25 -0.60 -6.27 14.94
CA VAL A 25 -0.86 -5.90 13.53
C VAL A 25 -2.34 -5.59 13.32
N LEU A 26 -3.21 -6.45 13.85
CA LEU A 26 -4.66 -6.28 13.73
C LEU A 26 -5.19 -5.06 14.51
N ILE A 27 -4.65 -4.80 15.73
CA ILE A 27 -4.98 -3.59 16.49
C ILE A 27 -4.59 -2.34 15.70
N ARG A 28 -3.39 -2.34 15.11
CA ARG A 28 -2.93 -1.20 14.30
C ARG A 28 -3.81 -1.02 13.07
N LYS A 29 -4.17 -2.10 12.38
CA LYS A 29 -5.10 -2.03 11.24
C LYS A 29 -6.44 -1.41 11.65
N TYR A 30 -7.02 -1.83 12.78
CA TYR A 30 -8.24 -1.22 13.29
C TYR A 30 -8.10 0.29 13.50
N MET A 31 -7.00 0.74 14.11
CA MET A 31 -6.77 2.17 14.30
C MET A 31 -6.54 2.93 12.98
N MET A 32 -5.89 2.31 12.00
CA MET A 32 -5.77 2.88 10.66
C MET A 32 -7.13 3.03 9.98
N GLU A 33 -8.03 2.07 10.14
CA GLU A 33 -9.42 2.15 9.64
C GLU A 33 -10.19 3.29 10.30
N ARG A 34 -10.02 3.51 11.61
CA ARG A 34 -10.64 4.66 12.31
C ARG A 34 -10.15 5.99 11.77
N PHE A 35 -8.87 6.07 11.37
CA PHE A 35 -8.33 7.25 10.70
C PHE A 35 -8.91 7.42 9.29
N LEU A 36 -8.95 6.36 8.48
CA LEU A 36 -9.55 6.40 7.13
C LEU A 36 -11.02 6.80 7.16
N GLU A 37 -11.77 6.38 8.17
CA GLU A 37 -13.16 6.80 8.31
C GLU A 37 -13.30 8.30 8.58
N ARG A 38 -12.37 8.89 9.35
CA ARG A 38 -12.29 10.35 9.52
C ARG A 38 -11.95 11.05 8.20
N VAL A 39 -11.03 10.48 7.42
CA VAL A 39 -10.74 10.98 6.06
C VAL A 39 -12.00 10.94 5.20
N SER A 40 -12.72 9.82 5.20
CA SER A 40 -13.96 9.63 4.46
C SER A 40 -15.04 10.63 4.84
N SER A 41 -15.15 10.98 6.13
CA SER A 41 -16.12 11.92 6.66
C SER A 41 -15.69 13.39 6.56
N SER A 42 -14.46 13.65 6.12
CA SER A 42 -13.90 15.00 6.03
C SER A 42 -14.21 15.68 4.69
N LYS A 43 -14.04 17.00 4.64
CA LYS A 43 -14.03 17.77 3.38
C LYS A 43 -12.86 17.39 2.45
N TYR A 44 -11.91 16.60 2.94
CA TYR A 44 -10.71 16.17 2.23
C TYR A 44 -10.85 14.77 1.58
N ASN A 45 -12.00 14.13 1.68
CA ASN A 45 -12.25 12.78 1.15
C ASN A 45 -11.79 12.61 -0.31
N GLY A 46 -12.08 13.61 -1.19
CA GLY A 46 -11.66 13.58 -2.60
C GLY A 46 -10.18 13.86 -2.84
N SER A 47 -9.44 14.35 -1.84
CA SER A 47 -8.03 14.73 -1.94
C SER A 47 -7.06 13.68 -1.43
N PHE A 48 -7.48 12.82 -0.51
CA PHE A 48 -6.69 11.70 0.02
C PHE A 48 -6.93 10.44 -0.79
N ILE A 49 -5.91 9.98 -1.51
CA ILE A 49 -6.00 8.83 -2.39
C ILE A 49 -5.16 7.71 -1.79
N LEU A 50 -5.82 6.66 -1.29
CA LEU A 50 -5.16 5.52 -0.66
C LEU A 50 -4.37 4.72 -1.69
N LYS A 51 -3.15 4.33 -1.33
CA LYS A 51 -2.26 3.47 -2.10
C LYS A 51 -1.51 2.47 -1.21
N GLY A 52 -0.49 1.84 -1.74
CA GLY A 52 0.44 1.02 -0.97
C GLY A 52 -0.17 -0.21 -0.32
N GLY A 53 0.45 -0.63 0.79
CA GLY A 53 0.12 -1.90 1.44
C GLY A 53 -1.30 -2.00 1.99
N MET A 54 -1.88 -0.89 2.45
CA MET A 54 -3.24 -0.88 2.99
C MET A 54 -4.29 -1.07 1.89
N LEU A 55 -4.05 -0.52 0.69
CA LEU A 55 -4.92 -0.75 -0.45
C LEU A 55 -4.81 -2.19 -0.95
N VAL A 56 -3.59 -2.75 -1.05
CA VAL A 56 -3.42 -4.18 -1.39
C VAL A 56 -4.17 -5.07 -0.40
N ALA A 57 -4.03 -4.82 0.92
CA ALA A 57 -4.77 -5.56 1.94
C ALA A 57 -6.30 -5.41 1.82
N ALA A 58 -6.79 -4.27 1.31
CA ALA A 58 -8.22 -4.08 1.05
C ALA A 58 -8.71 -4.91 -0.13
N PHE A 59 -7.88 -5.15 -1.15
CA PHE A 59 -8.22 -5.96 -2.31
C PHE A 59 -8.22 -7.47 -2.03
N VAL A 60 -7.28 -7.96 -1.21
CA VAL A 60 -7.05 -9.41 -1.05
C VAL A 60 -7.40 -9.96 0.33
N GLY A 61 -7.70 -9.11 1.30
CA GLY A 61 -7.92 -9.48 2.71
C GLY A 61 -6.66 -9.34 3.59
N VAL A 62 -6.88 -9.09 4.88
CA VAL A 62 -5.79 -8.90 5.84
C VAL A 62 -5.02 -10.19 6.11
N GLU A 63 -5.69 -11.32 6.02
CA GLU A 63 -5.12 -12.68 6.16
C GLU A 63 -4.10 -12.98 5.09
N VAL A 64 -4.30 -12.46 3.89
CA VAL A 64 -3.39 -12.61 2.75
C VAL A 64 -2.27 -11.56 2.79
N ARG A 65 -2.59 -10.33 3.24
CA ARG A 65 -1.64 -9.23 3.20
C ARG A 65 -1.82 -8.27 4.38
N ALA A 66 -0.92 -8.34 5.35
CA ALA A 66 -0.90 -7.41 6.47
C ALA A 66 -0.02 -6.18 6.18
N THR A 67 -0.42 -5.02 6.71
CA THR A 67 0.32 -3.75 6.60
C THR A 67 0.34 -3.02 7.93
N MET A 68 1.30 -2.10 8.07
CA MET A 68 1.54 -1.37 9.32
C MET A 68 1.46 0.15 9.15
N ASP A 69 1.33 0.64 7.92
CA ASP A 69 1.38 2.06 7.57
C ASP A 69 0.23 2.41 6.62
N ILE A 70 -0.20 3.67 6.65
CA ILE A 70 -1.13 4.24 5.67
C ILE A 70 -0.29 5.00 4.65
N ASP A 71 -0.34 4.59 3.39
CA ASP A 71 0.29 5.30 2.28
C ASP A 71 -0.79 6.04 1.49
N THR A 72 -0.63 7.33 1.27
CA THR A 72 -1.57 8.16 0.51
C THR A 72 -0.86 9.09 -0.45
N THR A 73 -1.53 9.38 -1.55
CA THR A 73 -1.17 10.51 -2.41
C THR A 73 -2.20 11.61 -2.24
N ILE A 74 -1.75 12.87 -2.23
CA ILE A 74 -2.61 14.04 -2.12
C ILE A 74 -2.78 14.72 -3.46
N LYS A 75 -4.03 15.07 -3.78
CA LYS A 75 -4.42 15.77 -5.01
C LYS A 75 -5.32 16.95 -4.69
N GLY A 76 -5.08 18.08 -5.37
CA GLY A 76 -5.96 19.24 -5.32
C GLY A 76 -5.81 20.15 -4.10
N ILE A 77 -4.89 19.85 -3.19
CA ILE A 77 -4.55 20.72 -2.06
C ILE A 77 -3.02 20.87 -1.94
N PRO A 78 -2.51 21.98 -1.37
CA PRO A 78 -1.08 22.18 -1.17
C PRO A 78 -0.47 21.12 -0.24
N VAL A 79 0.72 20.63 -0.60
CA VAL A 79 1.48 19.63 0.20
C VAL A 79 2.72 20.29 0.79
N THR A 80 2.50 21.28 1.66
CA THR A 80 3.52 21.82 2.56
C THR A 80 3.42 21.16 3.94
N MET A 81 4.48 21.14 4.72
CA MET A 81 4.41 20.59 6.09
C MET A 81 3.32 21.26 6.92
N VAL A 82 3.20 22.60 6.82
CA VAL A 82 2.21 23.39 7.58
C VAL A 82 0.77 23.06 7.14
N ASP A 83 0.51 23.00 5.82
CA ASP A 83 -0.82 22.71 5.31
C ASP A 83 -1.23 21.27 5.64
N MET A 84 -0.30 20.32 5.53
CA MET A 84 -0.59 18.92 5.85
C MET A 84 -0.78 18.71 7.35
N GLU A 85 0.00 19.36 8.20
CA GLU A 85 -0.19 19.27 9.65
C GLU A 85 -1.58 19.83 10.06
N ARG A 86 -1.98 20.95 9.49
CA ARG A 86 -3.34 21.51 9.68
C ARG A 86 -4.40 20.49 9.19
N THR A 87 -4.24 19.96 8.00
CA THR A 87 -5.20 19.03 7.39
C THR A 87 -5.34 17.73 8.21
N ILE A 88 -4.21 17.12 8.61
CA ILE A 88 -4.22 15.92 9.44
C ILE A 88 -4.82 16.20 10.82
N THR A 89 -4.56 17.39 11.39
CA THR A 89 -5.17 17.81 12.66
C THR A 89 -6.69 17.97 12.53
N GLU A 90 -7.18 18.62 11.47
CA GLU A 90 -8.61 18.76 11.22
C GLU A 90 -9.28 17.38 11.07
N ILE A 91 -8.70 16.46 10.29
CA ILE A 91 -9.18 15.09 10.12
C ILE A 91 -9.18 14.34 11.46
N SER A 92 -8.10 14.42 12.22
CA SER A 92 -7.93 13.73 13.51
C SER A 92 -8.96 14.16 14.56
N ASN A 93 -9.46 15.39 14.46
CA ASN A 93 -10.44 15.97 15.40
C ASN A 93 -11.90 15.68 15.00
N ILE A 94 -12.16 15.01 13.88
CA ILE A 94 -13.52 14.57 13.54
C ILE A 94 -13.99 13.56 14.58
N ASP A 95 -15.07 13.86 15.26
CA ASP A 95 -15.68 12.97 16.23
C ASP A 95 -16.58 11.94 15.52
N LEU A 96 -16.27 10.66 15.67
CA LEU A 96 -17.07 9.54 15.15
C LEU A 96 -17.76 8.78 16.30
N GLU A 97 -17.77 9.33 17.49
CA GLU A 97 -18.36 8.69 18.71
C GLU A 97 -17.71 7.30 19.02
N ASP A 98 -16.50 7.05 18.50
CA ASP A 98 -15.75 5.79 18.66
C ASP A 98 -14.75 5.80 19.82
N ASN A 99 -14.69 6.89 20.58
CA ASN A 99 -13.74 7.14 21.67
C ASN A 99 -12.25 7.09 21.26
N VAL A 100 -11.94 7.00 19.95
CA VAL A 100 -10.55 7.01 19.46
C VAL A 100 -10.09 8.46 19.28
N LYS A 101 -8.96 8.80 19.88
CA LYS A 101 -8.28 10.10 19.73
C LYS A 101 -6.95 9.93 19.04
N PHE A 102 -6.66 10.82 18.09
CA PHE A 102 -5.38 10.84 17.38
C PHE A 102 -4.52 11.99 17.85
N ARG A 103 -3.21 11.77 18.01
CA ARG A 103 -2.23 12.79 18.40
C ARG A 103 -1.02 12.71 17.47
N ILE A 104 -0.68 13.82 16.82
CA ILE A 104 0.55 13.95 16.05
C ILE A 104 1.72 14.02 17.03
N LYS A 105 2.71 13.15 16.85
CA LYS A 105 3.96 13.14 17.65
C LYS A 105 5.10 13.81 16.92
N LYS A 106 5.22 13.53 15.63
CA LYS A 106 6.30 14.03 14.80
C LYS A 106 5.83 14.14 13.34
N VAL A 107 6.23 15.21 12.70
CA VAL A 107 6.14 15.40 11.26
C VAL A 107 7.57 15.45 10.71
N SER A 108 7.85 14.75 9.62
CA SER A 108 9.17 14.73 8.99
C SER A 108 9.04 14.58 7.49
N GLU A 109 9.97 15.15 6.75
CA GLU A 109 10.10 14.86 5.33
C GLU A 109 10.57 13.43 5.11
N ILE A 110 10.06 12.79 4.06
CA ILE A 110 10.55 11.50 3.56
C ILE A 110 11.48 11.85 2.41
N MET A 111 12.77 11.66 2.61
CA MET A 111 13.75 11.64 1.54
C MET A 111 13.86 10.19 1.06
N ASP A 112 12.96 9.77 0.18
CA ASP A 112 13.17 8.50 -0.52
C ASP A 112 14.09 8.76 -1.72
N GLU A 113 14.88 7.76 -2.10
CA GLU A 113 15.79 7.80 -3.25
C GLU A 113 15.08 8.06 -4.60
N ALA A 114 13.75 8.08 -4.59
CA ALA A 114 12.88 8.42 -5.71
C ALA A 114 12.29 9.82 -5.53
N GLU A 115 12.80 10.77 -6.27
CA GLU A 115 12.34 12.08 -6.78
C GLU A 115 11.19 12.87 -6.10
N TYR A 116 10.48 12.36 -5.09
CA TYR A 116 9.37 13.06 -4.45
C TYR A 116 9.58 13.20 -2.95
N SER A 117 9.66 14.45 -2.50
CA SER A 117 9.56 14.77 -1.08
C SER A 117 8.17 14.36 -0.60
N GLY A 118 8.10 13.36 0.26
CA GLY A 118 6.89 12.99 0.99
C GLY A 118 6.92 13.56 2.41
N ILE A 119 5.78 13.52 3.08
CA ILE A 119 5.66 13.92 4.48
C ILE A 119 5.19 12.71 5.29
N ARG A 120 5.94 12.36 6.32
CA ARG A 120 5.59 11.30 7.27
C ARG A 120 5.04 11.88 8.55
N PHE A 121 3.85 11.45 8.91
CA PHE A 121 3.25 11.67 10.22
C PHE A 121 3.44 10.44 11.10
N SER A 122 4.17 10.60 12.21
CA SER A 122 4.16 9.63 13.30
C SER A 122 3.10 10.07 14.30
N MET A 123 2.11 9.22 14.54
CA MET A 123 0.93 9.54 15.36
C MET A 123 0.70 8.48 16.42
N ASP A 124 -0.02 8.83 17.46
CA ASP A 124 -0.61 7.89 18.40
C ASP A 124 -2.14 7.89 18.24
N ALA A 125 -2.73 6.71 18.06
CA ALA A 125 -4.14 6.48 18.26
C ALA A 125 -4.37 6.02 19.72
N VAL A 126 -5.29 6.67 20.42
CA VAL A 126 -5.55 6.43 21.83
C VAL A 126 -7.00 5.99 22.00
N LEU A 127 -7.20 4.81 22.57
CA LEU A 127 -8.52 4.27 22.94
C LEU A 127 -8.48 3.80 24.39
N ASP A 128 -9.27 4.44 25.27
CA ASP A 128 -9.42 4.06 26.67
C ASP A 128 -8.04 3.80 27.36
N GLY A 129 -7.12 4.74 27.19
CA GLY A 129 -5.75 4.69 27.74
C GLY A 129 -4.75 3.81 26.97
N ALA A 130 -5.20 2.94 26.08
CA ALA A 130 -4.29 2.19 25.21
C ALA A 130 -3.75 3.09 24.08
N VAL A 131 -2.43 3.10 23.90
CA VAL A 131 -1.73 3.93 22.90
C VAL A 131 -1.18 3.03 21.80
N ILE A 132 -1.60 3.26 20.57
CA ILE A 132 -1.19 2.49 19.39
C ILE A 132 -0.49 3.44 18.40
N PRO A 133 0.81 3.22 18.12
CA PRO A 133 1.54 4.07 17.17
C PRO A 133 1.09 3.80 15.73
N LEU A 134 0.89 4.86 14.97
CA LEU A 134 0.56 4.85 13.55
C LEU A 134 1.59 5.64 12.75
N LYS A 135 1.70 5.31 11.47
CA LYS A 135 2.42 6.11 10.48
C LYS A 135 1.50 6.38 9.30
N ILE A 136 1.54 7.62 8.83
CA ILE A 136 0.85 8.05 7.61
C ILE A 136 1.90 8.70 6.72
N ASP A 137 2.12 8.12 5.56
CA ASP A 137 3.03 8.62 4.55
C ASP A 137 2.23 9.29 3.45
N ILE A 138 2.53 10.55 3.21
CA ILE A 138 1.84 11.41 2.25
C ILE A 138 2.83 11.75 1.14
N SER A 139 2.49 11.41 -0.09
CA SER A 139 3.20 11.84 -1.30
C SER A 139 2.34 12.78 -2.14
N THR A 140 2.93 13.37 -3.16
CA THR A 140 2.24 14.19 -4.16
C THR A 140 2.91 14.03 -5.51
N GLY A 141 2.17 14.35 -6.58
CA GLY A 141 2.72 14.32 -7.94
C GLY A 141 2.77 12.93 -8.58
N ASP A 142 2.26 11.90 -7.91
CA ASP A 142 2.15 10.56 -8.48
C ASP A 142 1.23 10.56 -9.71
N VAL A 143 1.54 9.72 -10.68
CA VAL A 143 0.73 9.53 -11.87
C VAL A 143 -0.26 8.39 -11.63
N ILE A 144 -1.54 8.72 -11.59
CA ILE A 144 -2.62 7.74 -11.41
C ILE A 144 -3.29 7.50 -12.78
N THR A 145 -3.33 6.27 -13.24
CA THR A 145 -3.84 5.91 -14.56
C THR A 145 -5.01 4.93 -14.46
N PRO A 146 -6.15 5.18 -15.08
CA PRO A 146 -6.48 6.40 -15.84
C PRO A 146 -6.70 7.62 -14.93
N ARG A 147 -7.22 7.40 -13.72
CA ARG A 147 -7.44 8.36 -12.63
C ARG A 147 -7.78 7.62 -11.33
N GLU A 148 -7.78 8.33 -10.21
CA GLU A 148 -8.26 7.80 -8.93
C GLU A 148 -9.73 7.32 -9.04
N MET A 149 -10.07 6.31 -8.23
CA MET A 149 -11.40 5.72 -8.23
C MET A 149 -11.99 5.68 -6.81
N ALA A 150 -13.32 5.78 -6.73
CA ALA A 150 -14.03 5.56 -5.49
C ALA A 150 -14.05 4.06 -5.16
N TYR A 151 -13.72 3.73 -3.93
CA TYR A 151 -13.68 2.36 -3.42
C TYR A 151 -14.48 2.22 -2.14
N SER A 152 -15.29 1.19 -2.03
CA SER A 152 -16.06 0.85 -0.83
C SER A 152 -15.22 0.01 0.11
N TYR A 153 -14.47 0.66 0.99
CA TYR A 153 -13.55 0.01 1.93
C TYR A 153 -14.34 -0.66 3.06
N LYS A 154 -14.22 -2.00 3.20
CA LYS A 154 -14.88 -2.77 4.24
C LYS A 154 -14.12 -2.65 5.57
N LEU A 155 -14.85 -2.36 6.65
CA LEU A 155 -14.29 -2.25 8.00
C LEU A 155 -14.18 -3.62 8.67
N MET A 156 -13.14 -3.79 9.51
CA MET A 156 -12.76 -5.09 10.10
C MET A 156 -13.85 -5.72 10.98
N PHE A 157 -14.49 -4.93 11.83
CA PHE A 157 -15.45 -5.44 12.83
C PHE A 157 -16.87 -4.92 12.64
N GLU A 158 -17.18 -4.38 11.49
CA GLU A 158 -18.47 -3.81 11.20
C GLU A 158 -18.95 -4.26 9.82
N ASP A 159 -20.25 -4.55 9.72
CA ASP A 159 -20.84 -4.94 8.43
C ASP A 159 -21.26 -3.71 7.63
N ARG A 160 -20.30 -2.82 7.42
CA ARG A 160 -20.45 -1.62 6.59
C ARG A 160 -19.16 -1.27 5.87
N THR A 161 -19.27 -0.42 4.88
CA THR A 161 -18.16 0.14 4.11
C THR A 161 -18.07 1.65 4.29
N ILE A 162 -16.90 2.20 4.04
CA ILE A 162 -16.67 3.64 3.94
C ILE A 162 -16.19 3.99 2.52
N PRO A 163 -16.68 5.08 1.89
CA PRO A 163 -16.18 5.52 0.60
C PRO A 163 -14.82 6.21 0.76
N ILE A 164 -13.81 5.72 0.05
CA ILE A 164 -12.48 6.34 -0.01
C ILE A 164 -12.00 6.40 -1.45
N MET A 165 -11.14 7.37 -1.76
CA MET A 165 -10.47 7.41 -3.05
C MET A 165 -9.24 6.53 -3.02
N THR A 166 -9.00 5.78 -4.10
CA THR A 166 -7.87 4.83 -4.21
C THR A 166 -7.23 4.88 -5.58
N TYR A 167 -6.03 4.31 -5.66
CA TYR A 167 -5.46 3.93 -6.94
C TYR A 167 -6.27 2.82 -7.60
N PRO A 168 -6.40 2.83 -8.95
CA PRO A 168 -6.73 1.61 -9.70
C PRO A 168 -5.66 0.54 -9.49
N ILE A 169 -6.07 -0.72 -9.59
CA ILE A 169 -5.15 -1.85 -9.41
C ILE A 169 -4.01 -1.83 -10.42
N GLU A 170 -4.27 -1.39 -11.64
CA GLU A 170 -3.27 -1.28 -12.69
C GLU A 170 -2.17 -0.27 -12.34
N THR A 171 -2.52 0.84 -11.68
CA THR A 171 -1.51 1.79 -11.17
C THR A 171 -0.68 1.17 -10.05
N VAL A 172 -1.31 0.43 -9.13
CA VAL A 172 -0.59 -0.29 -8.05
C VAL A 172 0.41 -1.29 -8.64
N LEU A 173 -0.02 -2.10 -9.61
CA LEU A 173 0.82 -3.10 -10.27
C LEU A 173 1.92 -2.46 -11.11
N ALA A 174 1.61 -1.37 -11.82
CA ALA A 174 2.59 -0.62 -12.62
C ALA A 174 3.72 -0.05 -11.76
N GLU A 175 3.41 0.55 -10.60
CA GLU A 175 4.44 1.06 -9.68
C GLU A 175 5.35 -0.06 -9.15
N LYS A 176 4.78 -1.23 -8.84
CA LYS A 176 5.54 -2.38 -8.35
C LYS A 176 6.41 -3.00 -9.43
N LEU A 177 5.86 -3.21 -10.63
CA LEU A 177 6.61 -3.76 -11.75
C LEU A 177 7.75 -2.83 -12.17
N GLU A 178 7.49 -1.52 -12.25
CA GLU A 178 8.52 -0.52 -12.53
C GLU A 178 9.63 -0.56 -11.48
N THR A 179 9.28 -0.66 -10.19
CA THR A 179 10.26 -0.76 -9.09
C THR A 179 11.08 -2.05 -9.18
N VAL A 180 10.48 -3.18 -9.57
CA VAL A 180 11.20 -4.44 -9.78
C VAL A 180 12.20 -4.32 -10.93
N ILE A 181 11.78 -3.72 -12.05
CA ILE A 181 12.65 -3.56 -13.23
C ILE A 181 13.77 -2.55 -12.95
N SER A 182 13.46 -1.39 -12.40
CA SER A 182 14.43 -0.30 -12.20
C SER A 182 15.49 -0.66 -11.16
N ARG A 183 15.12 -1.40 -10.10
CA ARG A 183 16.05 -1.82 -9.03
C ARG A 183 16.78 -3.13 -9.35
N SER A 184 16.25 -3.94 -10.24
CA SER A 184 16.88 -5.21 -10.65
C SER A 184 17.32 -6.07 -9.44
N ILE A 185 18.51 -6.65 -9.46
CA ILE A 185 19.08 -7.49 -8.39
C ILE A 185 19.41 -6.71 -7.10
N THR A 186 19.38 -5.37 -7.12
CA THR A 186 19.53 -4.56 -5.90
C THR A 186 18.22 -4.33 -5.14
N ASN A 187 17.13 -4.89 -5.65
CA ASN A 187 15.81 -4.73 -5.04
C ASN A 187 15.67 -5.55 -3.76
N THR A 188 15.61 -4.90 -2.62
CA THR A 188 15.37 -5.54 -1.32
C THR A 188 13.88 -5.61 -0.94
N ARG A 189 12.99 -5.10 -1.80
CA ARG A 189 11.55 -4.97 -1.53
C ARG A 189 10.78 -6.24 -1.94
N MET A 190 11.05 -7.37 -1.29
CA MET A 190 10.36 -8.66 -1.56
C MET A 190 8.84 -8.56 -1.48
N ARG A 191 8.34 -7.56 -0.78
CA ARG A 191 6.91 -7.25 -0.69
C ARG A 191 6.29 -6.92 -2.06
N ASP A 192 7.02 -6.25 -2.95
CA ASP A 192 6.49 -5.91 -4.28
C ASP A 192 6.31 -7.15 -5.15
N PHE A 193 7.21 -8.11 -5.06
CA PHE A 193 7.08 -9.41 -5.73
C PHE A 193 5.88 -10.19 -5.21
N TYR A 194 5.72 -10.24 -3.88
CA TYR A 194 4.57 -10.89 -3.26
C TYR A 194 3.25 -10.23 -3.67
N ASP A 195 3.17 -8.92 -3.58
CA ASP A 195 1.96 -8.16 -3.90
C ASP A 195 1.55 -8.35 -5.37
N ILE A 196 2.50 -8.37 -6.32
CA ILE A 196 2.23 -8.69 -7.73
C ILE A 196 1.60 -10.09 -7.84
N HIS A 197 2.20 -11.10 -7.20
CA HIS A 197 1.73 -12.47 -7.27
C HIS A 197 0.30 -12.64 -6.77
N ILE A 198 -0.02 -12.10 -5.60
CA ILE A 198 -1.36 -12.25 -5.01
C ILE A 198 -2.42 -11.44 -5.75
N LEU A 199 -2.07 -10.26 -6.27
CA LEU A 199 -3.00 -9.42 -7.01
C LEU A 199 -3.35 -10.04 -8.37
N LEU A 200 -2.39 -10.59 -9.11
CA LEU A 200 -2.64 -11.32 -10.36
C LEU A 200 -3.56 -12.53 -10.16
N LYS A 201 -3.41 -13.25 -9.03
CA LYS A 201 -4.27 -14.41 -8.73
C LYS A 201 -5.69 -14.07 -8.33
N SER A 202 -5.93 -12.87 -7.79
CA SER A 202 -7.18 -12.53 -7.11
C SER A 202 -8.01 -11.44 -7.79
N GLN A 203 -7.43 -10.71 -8.74
CA GLN A 203 -8.05 -9.55 -9.35
C GLN A 203 -8.07 -9.63 -10.87
N ASN A 204 -9.07 -9.01 -11.48
CA ASN A 204 -9.11 -8.79 -12.93
C ASN A 204 -8.32 -7.52 -13.26
N ILE A 205 -7.47 -7.60 -14.28
CA ILE A 205 -6.57 -6.52 -14.69
C ILE A 205 -6.88 -6.16 -16.14
N ASP A 206 -7.00 -4.87 -16.42
CA ASP A 206 -7.09 -4.37 -17.80
C ASP A 206 -5.67 -4.17 -18.36
N ALA A 207 -5.28 -5.00 -19.30
CA ALA A 207 -3.94 -5.00 -19.88
C ALA A 207 -3.59 -3.69 -20.61
N ASP A 208 -4.57 -3.01 -21.21
CA ASP A 208 -4.33 -1.73 -21.89
C ASP A 208 -4.12 -0.60 -20.88
N ILE A 209 -4.90 -0.58 -19.80
CA ILE A 209 -4.73 0.36 -18.70
C ILE A 209 -3.41 0.10 -17.98
N LEU A 210 -3.05 -1.17 -17.73
CA LEU A 210 -1.78 -1.55 -17.12
C LEU A 210 -0.57 -1.08 -17.94
N ALA A 211 -0.59 -1.33 -19.26
CA ALA A 211 0.49 -0.88 -20.16
C ALA A 211 0.65 0.64 -20.11
N LEU A 212 -0.47 1.38 -20.18
CA LEU A 212 -0.47 2.84 -20.09
C LEU A 212 0.00 3.34 -18.71
N ALA A 213 -0.40 2.67 -17.63
CA ALA A 213 0.02 3.00 -16.27
C ALA A 213 1.53 2.81 -16.10
N LEU A 214 2.07 1.69 -16.60
CA LEU A 214 3.50 1.40 -16.54
C LEU A 214 4.33 2.42 -17.34
N GLU A 215 3.91 2.72 -18.55
CA GLU A 215 4.56 3.72 -19.40
C GLU A 215 4.63 5.09 -18.69
N ARG A 216 3.48 5.56 -18.18
CA ARG A 216 3.38 6.86 -17.51
C ARG A 216 4.19 6.90 -16.20
N THR A 217 4.13 5.83 -15.41
CA THR A 217 4.91 5.70 -14.17
C THR A 217 6.41 5.73 -14.46
N ALA A 218 6.87 4.94 -15.42
CA ALA A 218 8.28 4.88 -15.78
C ALA A 218 8.79 6.21 -16.38
N LYS A 219 8.01 6.87 -17.24
CA LYS A 219 8.34 8.21 -17.75
C LYS A 219 8.46 9.23 -16.61
N LYS A 220 7.52 9.21 -15.68
CA LYS A 220 7.51 10.10 -14.52
C LYS A 220 8.73 9.91 -13.63
N ARG A 221 9.18 8.66 -13.46
CA ARG A 221 10.36 8.29 -12.66
C ARG A 221 11.68 8.34 -13.42
N GLY A 222 11.68 8.79 -14.69
CA GLY A 222 12.89 8.86 -15.52
C GLY A 222 13.45 7.50 -15.95
N ASN A 223 12.72 6.41 -15.72
CA ASN A 223 13.17 5.03 -15.91
C ASN A 223 12.60 4.36 -17.18
N PHE A 224 11.97 5.12 -18.08
CA PHE A 224 11.29 4.56 -19.25
C PHE A 224 12.21 3.69 -20.12
N ASN A 225 13.45 4.10 -20.32
CA ASN A 225 14.43 3.35 -21.11
C ASN A 225 14.81 1.99 -20.47
N LEU A 226 14.62 1.82 -19.15
CA LEU A 226 14.89 0.55 -18.47
C LEU A 226 13.87 -0.53 -18.82
N LEU A 227 12.67 -0.15 -19.24
CA LEU A 227 11.62 -1.08 -19.64
C LEU A 227 12.01 -1.91 -20.88
N GLU A 228 12.82 -1.38 -21.77
CA GLU A 228 13.32 -2.11 -22.95
C GLU A 228 14.15 -3.35 -22.59
N ASN A 229 14.74 -3.34 -21.40
CA ASN A 229 15.57 -4.43 -20.88
C ASN A 229 14.84 -5.34 -19.87
N ALA A 230 13.53 -5.19 -19.71
CA ALA A 230 12.76 -5.88 -18.68
C ALA A 230 12.98 -7.40 -18.67
N GLU A 231 12.98 -8.05 -19.84
CA GLU A 231 13.18 -9.50 -19.94
C GLU A 231 14.55 -9.93 -19.41
N SER A 232 15.63 -9.22 -19.76
CA SER A 232 16.98 -9.53 -19.29
C SER A 232 17.13 -9.26 -17.80
N VAL A 233 16.51 -8.19 -17.29
CA VAL A 233 16.45 -7.87 -15.87
C VAL A 233 15.73 -8.97 -15.10
N LEU A 234 14.56 -9.40 -15.54
CA LEU A 234 13.79 -10.45 -14.86
C LEU A 234 14.50 -11.81 -14.89
N LYS A 235 15.25 -12.12 -15.95
CA LYS A 235 16.12 -13.32 -15.98
C LYS A 235 17.24 -13.23 -14.94
N ALA A 236 17.90 -12.07 -14.83
CA ALA A 236 18.95 -11.85 -13.83
C ALA A 236 18.39 -11.97 -12.40
N VAL A 237 17.28 -11.29 -12.11
CA VAL A 237 16.58 -11.33 -10.82
C VAL A 237 16.18 -12.77 -10.45
N LYS A 238 15.66 -13.55 -11.41
CA LYS A 238 15.27 -14.95 -11.17
C LYS A 238 16.44 -15.83 -10.73
N SER A 239 17.60 -15.67 -11.37
CA SER A 239 18.77 -16.52 -11.16
C SER A 239 19.68 -16.07 -10.02
N ASP A 240 19.45 -14.87 -9.49
CA ASP A 240 20.31 -14.31 -8.44
C ASP A 240 20.08 -14.98 -7.08
N GLU A 241 21.16 -15.46 -6.45
CA GLU A 241 21.08 -16.19 -5.18
C GLU A 241 20.76 -15.29 -3.98
N ASP A 242 21.15 -14.02 -4.02
CA ASP A 242 20.81 -13.06 -2.96
C ASP A 242 19.32 -12.73 -2.99
N MET A 243 18.72 -12.63 -4.16
CA MET A 243 17.26 -12.45 -4.30
C MET A 243 16.50 -13.63 -3.72
N LYS A 244 16.90 -14.87 -4.00
CA LYS A 244 16.32 -16.08 -3.41
C LYS A 244 16.44 -16.08 -1.89
N ARG A 245 17.63 -15.74 -1.38
CA ARG A 245 17.86 -15.64 0.07
C ARG A 245 17.00 -14.56 0.72
N LEU A 246 16.81 -13.40 0.07
CA LEU A 246 15.92 -12.34 0.55
C LEU A 246 14.45 -12.80 0.58
N TRP A 247 14.04 -13.60 -0.40
CA TRP A 247 12.71 -14.22 -0.41
C TRP A 247 12.53 -15.18 0.76
N ASP A 248 13.49 -16.05 1.04
CA ASP A 248 13.44 -16.96 2.20
C ASP A 248 13.33 -16.20 3.53
N ILE A 249 14.05 -15.08 3.67
CA ILE A 249 13.97 -14.22 4.84
C ILE A 249 12.58 -13.60 4.94
N TYR A 250 12.02 -13.16 3.81
CA TYR A 250 10.68 -12.58 3.75
C TYR A 250 9.61 -13.59 4.18
N GLN A 251 9.66 -14.81 3.70
CA GLN A 251 8.76 -15.90 4.08
C GLN A 251 8.83 -16.25 5.57
N LYS A 252 10.03 -16.31 6.15
CA LYS A 252 10.21 -16.54 7.59
C LYS A 252 9.59 -15.44 8.43
N LYS A 253 9.64 -14.21 7.94
CA LYS A 253 9.06 -13.04 8.63
C LYS A 253 7.55 -12.94 8.45
N PHE A 254 7.02 -13.33 7.31
CA PHE A 254 5.61 -13.17 6.94
C PHE A 254 5.01 -14.52 6.54
N LYS A 255 4.33 -15.17 7.49
CA LYS A 255 3.76 -16.52 7.32
C LYS A 255 2.85 -16.65 6.11
N TYR A 256 2.11 -15.58 5.75
CA TYR A 256 1.24 -15.58 4.57
C TYR A 256 2.00 -15.76 3.25
N ALA A 257 3.29 -15.46 3.21
CA ALA A 257 4.13 -15.67 2.03
C ALA A 257 4.74 -17.08 1.97
N GLY A 258 4.61 -17.87 3.06
CA GLY A 258 5.28 -19.17 3.19
C GLY A 258 4.80 -20.25 2.23
N GLU A 259 3.64 -20.06 1.61
CA GLU A 259 3.04 -21.01 0.66
C GLU A 259 3.59 -20.90 -0.76
N TYR A 260 4.33 -19.83 -1.08
CA TYR A 260 4.75 -19.52 -2.45
C TYR A 260 6.26 -19.60 -2.62
N THR A 261 6.70 -20.39 -3.57
CA THR A 261 8.12 -20.50 -3.94
C THR A 261 8.61 -19.24 -4.67
N TRP A 262 9.92 -19.00 -4.67
CA TRP A 262 10.52 -17.92 -5.46
C TRP A 262 10.18 -18.03 -6.95
N ASP A 263 10.20 -19.26 -7.50
CA ASP A 263 9.88 -19.49 -8.91
C ASP A 263 8.44 -19.12 -9.26
N GLU A 264 7.46 -19.40 -8.39
CA GLU A 264 6.06 -19.00 -8.60
C GLU A 264 5.90 -17.47 -8.58
N VAL A 265 6.54 -16.83 -7.63
CA VAL A 265 6.43 -15.38 -7.47
C VAL A 265 7.09 -14.64 -8.62
N ILE A 266 8.29 -15.02 -9.04
CA ILE A 266 8.97 -14.40 -10.19
C ILE A 266 8.27 -14.75 -11.52
N HIS A 267 7.60 -15.89 -11.60
CA HIS A 267 6.76 -16.22 -12.76
C HIS A 267 5.62 -15.23 -12.91
N SER A 268 4.92 -14.91 -11.83
CA SER A 268 3.84 -13.90 -11.85
C SER A 268 4.35 -12.51 -12.23
N VAL A 269 5.55 -12.12 -11.78
CA VAL A 269 6.16 -10.85 -12.21
C VAL A 269 6.41 -10.85 -13.73
N ARG A 270 6.84 -11.98 -14.27
CA ARG A 270 7.04 -12.13 -15.72
C ARG A 270 5.71 -12.11 -16.48
N GLU A 271 4.68 -12.80 -16.00
CA GLU A 271 3.33 -12.74 -16.58
C GLU A 271 2.83 -11.30 -16.64
N LEU A 272 2.94 -10.55 -15.53
CA LEU A 272 2.56 -9.14 -15.48
C LEU A 272 3.33 -8.30 -16.51
N SER A 273 4.62 -8.59 -16.74
CA SER A 273 5.43 -7.88 -17.74
C SER A 273 4.95 -8.14 -19.18
N ILE A 274 4.44 -9.32 -19.46
CA ILE A 274 3.85 -9.70 -20.74
C ILE A 274 2.50 -9.00 -20.92
N GLU A 275 1.63 -9.04 -19.90
CA GLU A 275 0.33 -8.34 -19.91
C GLU A 275 0.49 -6.82 -20.10
N ALA A 276 1.55 -6.24 -19.49
CA ALA A 276 1.90 -4.83 -19.70
C ALA A 276 2.51 -4.53 -21.09
N LYS A 277 2.52 -5.51 -22.00
CA LYS A 277 2.98 -5.38 -23.40
C LYS A 277 4.43 -4.88 -23.53
N LEU A 278 5.29 -5.21 -22.58
CA LEU A 278 6.69 -4.81 -22.61
C LEU A 278 7.46 -5.38 -23.81
N ASP A 279 6.99 -6.48 -24.38
CA ASP A 279 7.56 -7.09 -25.59
C ASP A 279 7.42 -6.19 -26.83
N VAL A 280 6.43 -5.28 -26.82
CA VAL A 280 6.09 -4.37 -27.93
C VAL A 280 6.83 -3.03 -27.82
N VAL A 281 7.32 -2.67 -26.64
CA VAL A 281 8.03 -1.39 -26.41
C VAL A 281 9.35 -1.32 -27.16
N LYS A 282 9.93 -2.46 -27.57
CA LYS A 282 11.18 -2.55 -28.36
C LYS A 282 11.12 -1.92 -29.75
N HIS A 283 9.96 -1.48 -30.20
CA HIS A 283 9.76 -1.01 -31.58
C HIS A 283 9.10 0.38 -31.71
N ARG A 284 9.05 1.16 -30.63
CA ARG A 284 8.61 2.56 -30.65
C ARG A 284 9.74 3.50 -30.22
#